data_703fd9f7a7b1922406de55f2249a70f7
#
_entry.id   703fd9f7a7b1922406de55f2249a70f7
#
_cell.length_a   1.000
_cell.length_b   1.000
_cell.length_c   1.000
_cell.angle_alpha   90.00
_cell.angle_beta   90.00
_cell.angle_gamma   90.00
#
_symmetry.space_group_name_H-M   'P 1'
#
loop_
_entity.id
_entity.type
_entity.pdbx_description
1 polymer ?
#
loop_
_entity_poly.entity_id
_entity_poly.type
_entity_poly.pdbx_seq_one_letter_code
_entity_poly.pdbx_strand_id
1 'polypeptide(L)'
;MAVGKNGLVTALDVGSTKVCCFIARPDGSGGMRVIGIGHQIAKGMRAGTVVDIDAAEEAVRGAVDQAERMAKERVEQVLLSFSGGRPVSRLIDVETDIAGHEIGERDLKRALAQAHLLARRSIDGREILNAIPVGYCIDGTPGFREPRGMYGARLGLRLHVVSAEVGPLRNLKLLAERCHLEISALVVAPYASGMSTLVEDEIDLGVTLIDLGGGSTDVAVFYDGHM
;
A
#
# COMPACT_ATOMS: atom_id res chain seq x y z
N MET A 1 -3.18 9.40 6.45
CA MET A 1 -4.26 8.42 6.18
C MET A 1 -5.26 9.04 5.23
N ALA A 2 -5.70 8.29 4.20
CA ALA A 2 -6.81 8.74 3.36
C ALA A 2 -8.12 8.58 4.15
N VAL A 3 -8.55 9.65 4.79
CA VAL A 3 -9.84 9.74 5.50
C VAL A 3 -10.85 10.24 4.47
N GLY A 4 -11.94 9.51 4.28
CA GLY A 4 -13.02 9.93 3.40
C GLY A 4 -13.67 11.24 3.86
N LYS A 5 -14.44 11.88 2.98
CA LYS A 5 -15.12 13.18 3.25
C LYS A 5 -15.95 13.19 4.53
N ASN A 6 -16.42 12.04 4.99
CA ASN A 6 -17.24 11.87 6.20
C ASN A 6 -16.43 11.49 7.45
N GLY A 7 -15.10 11.58 7.42
CA GLY A 7 -14.23 11.16 8.52
C GLY A 7 -14.18 9.63 8.71
N LEU A 8 -14.65 8.86 7.72
CA LEU A 8 -14.61 7.41 7.73
C LEU A 8 -13.40 6.87 6.99
N VAL A 9 -12.92 5.72 7.44
CA VAL A 9 -11.93 4.91 6.70
C VAL A 9 -12.60 3.59 6.35
N THR A 10 -12.65 3.28 5.06
CA THR A 10 -13.19 2.01 4.59
C THR A 10 -12.06 1.19 3.96
N ALA A 11 -11.86 -0.01 4.47
CA ALA A 11 -10.93 -1.00 3.91
C ALA A 11 -11.71 -2.09 3.18
N LEU A 12 -11.32 -2.38 1.95
CA LEU A 12 -11.88 -3.44 1.12
C LEU A 12 -10.75 -4.43 0.76
N ASP A 13 -10.89 -5.65 1.22
CA ASP A 13 -9.99 -6.76 0.87
C ASP A 13 -10.71 -7.70 -0.10
N VAL A 14 -10.18 -7.81 -1.32
CA VAL A 14 -10.72 -8.66 -2.38
C VAL A 14 -9.78 -9.85 -2.59
N GLY A 15 -9.93 -10.84 -1.72
CA GLY A 15 -9.10 -12.05 -1.73
C GLY A 15 -9.61 -13.13 -2.70
N SER A 16 -8.88 -14.25 -2.76
CA SER A 16 -9.23 -15.39 -3.61
C SER A 16 -10.39 -16.24 -3.09
N THR A 17 -10.67 -16.21 -1.76
CA THR A 17 -11.70 -17.02 -1.12
C THR A 17 -12.76 -16.20 -0.42
N LYS A 18 -12.44 -14.99 -0.04
CA LYS A 18 -13.34 -14.06 0.67
C LYS A 18 -13.16 -12.63 0.20
N VAL A 19 -14.24 -11.86 0.25
CA VAL A 19 -14.25 -10.41 0.15
C VAL A 19 -14.66 -9.87 1.50
N CYS A 20 -13.88 -8.96 2.07
CA CYS A 20 -14.17 -8.32 3.35
C CYS A 20 -14.20 -6.80 3.18
N CYS A 21 -15.21 -6.17 3.77
CA CYS A 21 -15.31 -4.71 3.87
C CYS A 21 -15.40 -4.29 5.32
N PHE A 22 -14.53 -3.38 5.74
CA PHE A 22 -14.53 -2.81 7.09
C PHE A 22 -14.74 -1.31 7.00
N ILE A 23 -15.73 -0.80 7.72
CA ILE A 23 -15.94 0.65 7.89
C ILE A 23 -15.51 1.01 9.30
N ALA A 24 -14.59 1.95 9.43
CA ALA A 24 -14.07 2.40 10.71
C ALA A 24 -14.11 3.92 10.84
N ARG A 25 -14.15 4.39 12.08
CA ARG A 25 -14.11 5.80 12.44
C ARG A 25 -12.98 6.04 13.44
N PRO A 26 -12.18 7.11 13.30
CA PRO A 26 -11.23 7.51 14.33
C PRO A 26 -11.92 7.66 15.68
N ASP A 27 -11.33 7.12 16.74
CA ASP A 27 -11.93 7.13 18.09
C ASP A 27 -11.53 8.33 18.95
N GLY A 28 -10.74 9.25 18.37
CA GLY A 28 -10.25 10.44 19.05
C GLY A 28 -9.04 10.22 19.96
N SER A 29 -8.65 8.97 20.21
CA SER A 29 -7.44 8.59 20.99
C SER A 29 -6.25 8.18 20.11
N GLY A 30 -6.37 8.36 18.79
CA GLY A 30 -5.40 7.89 17.79
C GLY A 30 -5.69 6.49 17.26
N GLY A 31 -6.71 5.82 17.81
CA GLY A 31 -7.18 4.51 17.35
C GLY A 31 -8.32 4.60 16.33
N MET A 32 -8.75 3.42 15.86
CA MET A 32 -9.85 3.26 14.90
C MET A 32 -10.90 2.31 15.49
N ARG A 33 -12.16 2.75 15.52
CA ARG A 33 -13.28 1.90 15.92
C ARG A 33 -14.01 1.38 14.68
N VAL A 34 -14.04 0.07 14.51
CA VAL A 34 -14.83 -0.57 13.45
C VAL A 34 -16.31 -0.45 13.79
N ILE A 35 -17.11 0.10 12.86
CA ILE A 35 -18.54 0.36 12.99
C ILE A 35 -19.38 -0.44 12.00
N GLY A 36 -18.76 -0.99 10.95
CA GLY A 36 -19.40 -1.84 9.95
C GLY A 36 -18.47 -2.91 9.45
N ILE A 37 -19.00 -4.11 9.29
CA ILE A 37 -18.29 -5.28 8.74
C ILE A 37 -19.19 -5.95 7.73
N GLY A 38 -18.61 -6.24 6.56
CA GLY A 38 -19.24 -7.05 5.52
C GLY A 38 -18.29 -8.15 5.07
N HIS A 39 -18.85 -9.32 4.83
CA HIS A 39 -18.10 -10.49 4.41
C HIS A 39 -18.89 -11.31 3.41
N GLN A 40 -18.23 -11.68 2.30
CA GLN A 40 -18.80 -12.55 1.26
C GLN A 40 -17.77 -13.59 0.82
N ILE A 41 -18.28 -14.73 0.32
CA ILE A 41 -17.43 -15.68 -0.39
C ILE A 41 -16.99 -15.03 -1.70
N ALA A 42 -15.69 -15.01 -1.96
CA ALA A 42 -15.17 -14.49 -3.22
C ALA A 42 -15.54 -15.42 -4.37
N LYS A 43 -16.43 -14.95 -5.23
CA LYS A 43 -16.69 -15.54 -6.54
C LYS A 43 -15.95 -14.71 -7.59
N GLY A 44 -15.60 -15.32 -8.72
CA GLY A 44 -14.92 -14.59 -9.80
C GLY A 44 -13.47 -14.19 -9.53
N MET A 45 -12.86 -14.64 -8.42
CA MET A 45 -11.47 -14.39 -8.05
C MET A 45 -10.64 -15.67 -8.08
N ARG A 46 -9.41 -15.58 -8.58
CA ARG A 46 -8.44 -16.69 -8.58
C ARG A 46 -7.02 -16.16 -8.43
N ALA A 47 -6.28 -16.65 -7.44
CA ALA A 47 -4.90 -16.23 -7.15
C ALA A 47 -4.74 -14.69 -7.12
N GLY A 48 -5.63 -13.99 -6.40
CA GLY A 48 -5.63 -12.53 -6.28
C GLY A 48 -6.02 -11.77 -7.56
N THR A 49 -6.50 -12.46 -8.60
CA THR A 49 -6.83 -11.85 -9.90
C THR A 49 -8.31 -12.06 -10.23
N VAL A 50 -8.94 -11.05 -10.80
CA VAL A 50 -10.32 -11.12 -11.30
C VAL A 50 -10.35 -12.00 -12.56
N VAL A 51 -11.11 -13.09 -12.52
CA VAL A 51 -11.30 -14.03 -13.66
C VAL A 51 -12.74 -14.03 -14.18
N ASP A 52 -13.70 -13.60 -13.37
CA ASP A 52 -15.09 -13.36 -13.74
C ASP A 52 -15.53 -12.07 -13.02
N ILE A 53 -15.67 -11.00 -13.81
CA ILE A 53 -15.91 -9.68 -13.26
C ILE A 53 -17.32 -9.52 -12.70
N ASP A 54 -18.31 -10.19 -13.29
CA ASP A 54 -19.71 -10.07 -12.86
C ASP A 54 -19.91 -10.80 -11.52
N ALA A 55 -19.35 -12.00 -11.38
CA ALA A 55 -19.38 -12.73 -10.13
C ALA A 55 -18.58 -12.02 -9.01
N ALA A 56 -17.46 -11.39 -9.35
CA ALA A 56 -16.66 -10.61 -8.41
C ALA A 56 -17.40 -9.33 -7.97
N GLU A 57 -18.09 -8.65 -8.89
CA GLU A 57 -18.91 -7.47 -8.60
C GLU A 57 -20.03 -7.80 -7.61
N GLU A 58 -20.75 -8.91 -7.82
CA GLU A 58 -21.80 -9.36 -6.90
C GLU A 58 -21.25 -9.58 -5.48
N ALA A 59 -20.09 -10.24 -5.37
CA ALA A 59 -19.43 -10.48 -4.07
C ALA A 59 -18.99 -9.19 -3.38
N VAL A 60 -18.37 -8.25 -4.13
CA VAL A 60 -17.94 -6.96 -3.58
C VAL A 60 -19.14 -6.12 -3.13
N ARG A 61 -20.18 -5.99 -3.97
CA ARG A 61 -21.40 -5.26 -3.61
C ARG A 61 -22.04 -5.85 -2.37
N GLY A 62 -22.15 -7.18 -2.29
CA GLY A 62 -22.73 -7.85 -1.13
C GLY A 62 -21.95 -7.61 0.17
N ALA A 63 -20.61 -7.56 0.12
CA ALA A 63 -19.78 -7.24 1.27
C ALA A 63 -19.93 -5.77 1.68
N VAL A 64 -19.91 -4.84 0.72
CA VAL A 64 -20.07 -3.40 0.98
C VAL A 64 -21.47 -3.12 1.55
N ASP A 65 -22.54 -3.62 0.94
CA ASP A 65 -23.91 -3.44 1.42
C ASP A 65 -24.12 -3.96 2.84
N GLN A 66 -23.47 -5.07 3.19
CA GLN A 66 -23.53 -5.60 4.56
C GLN A 66 -22.83 -4.67 5.55
N ALA A 67 -21.64 -4.16 5.21
CA ALA A 67 -20.90 -3.22 6.06
C ALA A 67 -21.65 -1.89 6.23
N GLU A 68 -22.21 -1.33 5.14
CA GLU A 68 -23.02 -0.11 5.15
C GLU A 68 -24.26 -0.23 6.04
N ARG A 69 -25.00 -1.34 5.92
CA ARG A 69 -26.18 -1.60 6.78
C ARG A 69 -25.83 -1.65 8.25
N MET A 70 -24.69 -2.25 8.60
CA MET A 70 -24.24 -2.32 9.99
C MET A 70 -23.77 -0.95 10.49
N ALA A 71 -22.99 -0.23 9.67
CA ALA A 71 -22.47 1.09 10.01
C ALA A 71 -23.54 2.19 9.99
N LYS A 72 -24.63 2.00 9.22
CA LYS A 72 -25.60 3.03 8.82
C LYS A 72 -24.96 4.22 8.10
N GLU A 73 -23.94 3.94 7.33
CA GLU A 73 -23.14 4.90 6.56
C GLU A 73 -22.98 4.40 5.12
N ARG A 74 -22.77 5.32 4.18
CA ARG A 74 -22.48 4.98 2.77
C ARG A 74 -20.99 5.01 2.51
N VAL A 75 -20.53 4.08 1.68
CA VAL A 75 -19.14 3.96 1.23
C VAL A 75 -19.00 4.56 -0.16
N GLU A 76 -18.18 5.59 -0.28
CA GLU A 76 -17.82 6.18 -1.57
C GLU A 76 -16.35 5.88 -1.93
N GLN A 77 -15.49 5.83 -0.91
CA GLN A 77 -14.04 5.65 -1.08
C GLN A 77 -13.52 4.47 -0.25
N VAL A 78 -12.57 3.73 -0.82
CA VAL A 78 -11.99 2.56 -0.18
C VAL A 78 -10.45 2.56 -0.25
N LEU A 79 -9.83 2.07 0.82
CA LEU A 79 -8.47 1.52 0.80
C LEU A 79 -8.59 0.09 0.28
N LEU A 80 -8.00 -0.20 -0.88
CA LEU A 80 -8.15 -1.49 -1.54
C LEU A 80 -6.90 -2.32 -1.35
N SER A 81 -7.05 -3.52 -0.75
CA SER A 81 -5.98 -4.52 -0.63
C SER A 81 -5.72 -5.20 -1.96
N PHE A 82 -4.46 -5.47 -2.26
CA PHE A 82 -4.02 -6.09 -3.50
C PHE A 82 -2.92 -7.14 -3.26
N SER A 83 -3.19 -8.39 -3.63
CA SER A 83 -2.24 -9.52 -3.61
C SER A 83 -2.02 -10.17 -4.98
N GLY A 84 -2.68 -9.66 -6.02
CA GLY A 84 -2.59 -10.16 -7.39
C GLY A 84 -1.43 -9.56 -8.20
N GLY A 85 -1.35 -9.95 -9.49
CA GLY A 85 -0.45 -9.31 -10.45
C GLY A 85 1.04 -9.53 -10.19
N ARG A 86 1.41 -10.58 -9.46
CA ARG A 86 2.81 -10.94 -9.15
C ARG A 86 3.60 -9.74 -8.65
N PRO A 87 3.31 -9.21 -7.46
CA PRO A 87 4.04 -8.06 -6.92
C PRO A 87 5.53 -8.40 -6.80
N VAL A 88 6.37 -7.45 -7.18
CA VAL A 88 7.82 -7.53 -7.02
C VAL A 88 8.33 -6.25 -6.38
N SER A 89 9.35 -6.41 -5.56
CA SER A 89 10.02 -5.39 -4.79
C SER A 89 11.37 -5.06 -5.41
N ARG A 90 11.72 -3.77 -5.44
CA ARG A 90 13.03 -3.28 -5.89
C ARG A 90 13.50 -2.13 -5.03
N LEU A 91 14.79 -2.06 -4.78
CA LEU A 91 15.46 -0.89 -4.21
C LEU A 91 16.01 -0.03 -5.33
N ILE A 92 15.73 1.26 -5.28
CA ILE A 92 16.21 2.27 -6.23
C ILE A 92 17.06 3.25 -5.43
N ASP A 93 18.34 3.30 -5.75
CA ASP A 93 19.27 4.25 -5.16
C ASP A 93 19.46 5.44 -6.12
N VAL A 94 19.35 6.64 -5.61
CA VAL A 94 19.65 7.88 -6.32
C VAL A 94 20.58 8.75 -5.48
N GLU A 95 21.37 9.58 -6.15
CA GLU A 95 22.23 10.55 -5.52
C GLU A 95 21.98 11.92 -6.16
N THR A 96 21.83 12.95 -5.32
CA THR A 96 21.52 14.32 -5.73
C THR A 96 22.59 15.26 -5.15
N ASP A 97 23.15 16.12 -5.98
CA ASP A 97 24.13 17.13 -5.57
C ASP A 97 23.43 18.23 -4.74
N ILE A 98 24.00 18.53 -3.56
CA ILE A 98 23.53 19.52 -2.60
C ILE A 98 24.47 20.76 -2.57
N ALA A 99 25.65 20.65 -3.18
CA ALA A 99 26.63 21.73 -3.23
C ALA A 99 27.04 22.28 -1.84
N GLY A 100 26.99 21.45 -0.80
CA GLY A 100 27.50 21.78 0.54
C GLY A 100 26.59 22.66 1.41
N HIS A 101 25.37 22.97 0.98
CA HIS A 101 24.43 23.70 1.84
C HIS A 101 23.66 22.76 2.80
N GLU A 102 22.91 23.34 3.72
CA GLU A 102 22.02 22.62 4.62
C GLU A 102 20.91 21.91 3.84
N ILE A 103 20.74 20.61 4.06
CA ILE A 103 19.73 19.78 3.42
C ILE A 103 18.34 20.22 3.89
N GLY A 104 17.51 20.65 2.94
CA GLY A 104 16.16 21.12 3.18
C GLY A 104 15.09 20.28 2.47
N GLU A 105 13.85 20.66 2.69
CA GLU A 105 12.69 20.00 2.08
C GLU A 105 12.72 19.96 0.54
N ARG A 106 13.34 20.97 -0.08
CA ARG A 106 13.49 21.04 -1.55
C ARG A 106 14.41 19.94 -2.08
N ASP A 107 15.48 19.64 -1.34
CA ASP A 107 16.47 18.63 -1.72
C ASP A 107 15.88 17.25 -1.60
N LEU A 108 15.13 16.98 -0.51
CA LEU A 108 14.39 15.74 -0.34
C LEU A 108 13.36 15.52 -1.45
N LYS A 109 12.57 16.53 -1.79
CA LYS A 109 11.60 16.45 -2.90
C LYS A 109 12.28 16.20 -4.25
N ARG A 110 13.45 16.82 -4.50
CA ARG A 110 14.23 16.61 -5.70
C ARG A 110 14.76 15.18 -5.79
N ALA A 111 15.38 14.68 -4.72
CA ALA A 111 15.86 13.30 -4.63
C ALA A 111 14.71 12.30 -4.82
N LEU A 112 13.57 12.51 -4.16
CA LEU A 112 12.39 11.66 -4.29
C LEU A 112 11.82 11.67 -5.72
N ALA A 113 11.73 12.83 -6.35
CA ALA A 113 11.25 12.94 -7.72
C ALA A 113 12.18 12.21 -8.72
N GLN A 114 13.50 12.30 -8.51
CA GLN A 114 14.50 11.58 -9.30
C GLN A 114 14.37 10.06 -9.10
N ALA A 115 14.21 9.59 -7.86
CA ALA A 115 14.02 8.18 -7.54
C ALA A 115 12.73 7.63 -8.18
N HIS A 116 11.61 8.36 -8.12
CA HIS A 116 10.37 7.99 -8.79
C HIS A 116 10.51 7.92 -10.32
N LEU A 117 11.25 8.86 -10.93
CA LEU A 117 11.49 8.83 -12.38
C LEU A 117 12.30 7.59 -12.78
N LEU A 118 13.34 7.27 -12.01
CA LEU A 118 14.17 6.09 -12.25
C LEU A 118 13.36 4.79 -12.01
N ALA A 119 12.56 4.75 -10.95
CA ALA A 119 11.66 3.64 -10.67
C ALA A 119 10.73 3.35 -11.86
N ARG A 120 10.05 4.38 -12.38
CA ARG A 120 9.16 4.25 -13.54
C ARG A 120 9.85 3.70 -14.78
N ARG A 121 11.11 4.07 -15.02
CA ARG A 121 11.91 3.57 -16.15
C ARG A 121 12.35 2.12 -15.98
N SER A 122 12.46 1.65 -14.74
CA SER A 122 12.96 0.30 -14.42
C SER A 122 11.87 -0.78 -14.36
N ILE A 123 10.58 -0.41 -14.49
CA ILE A 123 9.42 -1.31 -14.30
C ILE A 123 8.59 -1.49 -15.58
N ASP A 124 9.24 -1.86 -16.68
CA ASP A 124 8.54 -2.07 -17.95
C ASP A 124 7.33 -3.03 -17.82
N GLY A 125 6.18 -2.64 -18.39
CA GLY A 125 4.94 -3.41 -18.32
C GLY A 125 4.29 -3.55 -16.93
N ARG A 126 4.74 -2.80 -15.93
CA ARG A 126 4.24 -2.86 -14.55
C ARG A 126 3.79 -1.49 -14.06
N GLU A 127 3.00 -1.46 -12.98
CA GLU A 127 2.56 -0.24 -12.31
C GLU A 127 3.11 -0.21 -10.87
N ILE A 128 3.57 0.95 -10.42
CA ILE A 128 4.02 1.14 -9.04
C ILE A 128 2.79 1.12 -8.13
N LEU A 129 2.79 0.22 -7.16
CA LEU A 129 1.78 0.13 -6.09
C LEU A 129 2.20 0.96 -4.89
N ASN A 130 3.49 0.86 -4.53
CA ASN A 130 4.04 1.55 -3.38
C ASN A 130 5.47 2.00 -3.65
N ALA A 131 5.86 3.15 -3.09
CA ALA A 131 7.21 3.69 -3.19
C ALA A 131 7.51 4.47 -1.91
N ILE A 132 8.36 3.89 -1.05
CA ILE A 132 8.66 4.40 0.29
C ILE A 132 10.15 4.66 0.41
N PRO A 133 10.59 5.86 0.85
CA PRO A 133 11.96 6.08 1.28
C PRO A 133 12.30 5.17 2.46
N VAL A 134 13.38 4.39 2.33
CA VAL A 134 13.82 3.45 3.38
C VAL A 134 15.20 3.79 3.93
N GLY A 135 15.81 4.86 3.49
CA GLY A 135 17.07 5.32 4.02
C GLY A 135 17.68 6.46 3.21
N TYR A 136 18.51 7.22 3.88
CA TYR A 136 19.28 8.29 3.28
C TYR A 136 20.79 8.08 3.53
N CYS A 137 21.61 8.64 2.65
CA CYS A 137 23.04 8.75 2.86
C CYS A 137 23.51 10.20 2.57
N ILE A 138 24.54 10.63 3.28
CA ILE A 138 25.17 11.94 3.07
C ILE A 138 26.63 11.68 2.75
N ASP A 139 27.09 12.18 1.62
CA ASP A 139 28.47 12.00 1.11
C ASP A 139 28.94 10.54 1.15
N GLY A 140 28.03 9.60 0.79
CA GLY A 140 28.29 8.16 0.76
C GLY A 140 28.17 7.45 2.11
N THR A 141 27.93 8.17 3.22
CA THR A 141 27.71 7.57 4.54
C THR A 141 26.22 7.24 4.71
N PRO A 142 25.82 5.97 4.86
CA PRO A 142 24.44 5.57 5.04
C PRO A 142 23.96 5.68 6.49
N GLY A 143 22.66 5.40 6.74
CA GLY A 143 22.09 5.26 8.07
C GLY A 143 21.37 6.49 8.59
N PHE A 144 21.13 7.48 7.75
CA PHE A 144 20.32 8.63 8.14
C PHE A 144 18.84 8.34 7.93
N ARG A 145 18.03 8.43 8.99
CA ARG A 145 16.57 8.36 8.92
C ARG A 145 15.96 9.72 8.56
N GLU A 146 16.56 10.81 9.04
CA GLU A 146 16.12 12.18 8.81
C GLU A 146 17.33 13.07 8.50
N PRO A 147 17.56 13.42 7.22
CA PRO A 147 18.73 14.20 6.82
C PRO A 147 18.53 15.72 6.87
N ARG A 148 17.29 16.21 7.14
CA ARG A 148 17.03 17.66 7.19
C ARG A 148 17.86 18.35 8.28
N GLY A 149 18.38 19.52 7.97
CA GLY A 149 19.23 20.27 8.86
C GLY A 149 20.71 19.84 8.87
N MET A 150 21.05 18.77 8.14
CA MET A 150 22.43 18.31 8.00
C MET A 150 23.11 18.97 6.79
N TYR A 151 24.43 19.04 6.79
CA TYR A 151 25.24 19.56 5.71
C TYR A 151 25.90 18.42 4.94
N GLY A 152 26.03 18.56 3.63
CA GLY A 152 26.74 17.60 2.79
C GLY A 152 26.85 18.09 1.36
N ALA A 153 27.76 17.52 0.60
CA ALA A 153 27.90 17.79 -0.81
C ALA A 153 26.86 17.00 -1.62
N ARG A 154 26.54 15.78 -1.20
CA ARG A 154 25.62 14.88 -1.90
C ARG A 154 24.63 14.22 -0.94
N LEU A 155 23.35 14.19 -1.35
CA LEU A 155 22.27 13.47 -0.68
C LEU A 155 21.91 12.25 -1.48
N GLY A 156 22.10 11.07 -0.91
CA GLY A 156 21.59 9.80 -1.42
C GLY A 156 20.23 9.46 -0.81
N LEU A 157 19.36 8.87 -1.61
CA LEU A 157 18.06 8.34 -1.19
C LEU A 157 17.93 6.90 -1.70
N ARG A 158 17.57 6.00 -0.81
CA ARG A 158 17.13 4.64 -1.15
C ARG A 158 15.62 4.57 -1.09
N LEU A 159 14.99 4.24 -2.22
CA LEU A 159 13.55 4.09 -2.38
C LEU A 159 13.20 2.62 -2.55
N HIS A 160 12.36 2.09 -1.66
CA HIS A 160 11.74 0.78 -1.83
C HIS A 160 10.50 0.92 -2.71
N VAL A 161 10.45 0.18 -3.81
CA VAL A 161 9.38 0.25 -4.81
C VAL A 161 8.75 -1.13 -4.97
N VAL A 162 7.44 -1.22 -4.74
CA VAL A 162 6.64 -2.40 -5.05
C VAL A 162 5.84 -2.13 -6.32
N SER A 163 5.93 -3.02 -7.29
CA SER A 163 5.21 -2.94 -8.56
C SER A 163 4.49 -4.25 -8.89
N ALA A 164 3.40 -4.17 -9.65
CA ALA A 164 2.64 -5.32 -10.11
C ALA A 164 2.33 -5.22 -11.61
N GLU A 165 1.94 -6.34 -12.20
CA GLU A 165 1.48 -6.40 -13.60
C GLU A 165 0.25 -5.52 -13.81
N VAL A 166 0.25 -4.77 -14.92
CA VAL A 166 -0.80 -3.78 -15.22
C VAL A 166 -2.18 -4.41 -15.42
N GLY A 167 -2.25 -5.58 -16.08
CA GLY A 167 -3.52 -6.23 -16.42
C GLY A 167 -4.39 -6.56 -15.20
N PRO A 168 -3.89 -7.37 -14.24
CA PRO A 168 -4.61 -7.69 -13.00
C PRO A 168 -5.02 -6.46 -12.20
N LEU A 169 -4.14 -5.46 -12.14
CA LEU A 169 -4.41 -4.21 -11.42
C LEU A 169 -5.55 -3.40 -12.10
N ARG A 170 -5.55 -3.31 -13.43
CA ARG A 170 -6.63 -2.64 -14.17
C ARG A 170 -7.97 -3.34 -13.98
N ASN A 171 -7.99 -4.68 -13.99
CA ASN A 171 -9.22 -5.43 -13.75
C ASN A 171 -9.77 -5.19 -12.33
N LEU A 172 -8.89 -5.10 -11.33
CA LEU A 172 -9.31 -4.78 -9.97
C LEU A 172 -9.83 -3.34 -9.83
N LYS A 173 -9.18 -2.37 -10.50
CA LYS A 173 -9.68 -0.99 -10.57
C LYS A 173 -11.05 -0.92 -11.25
N LEU A 174 -11.21 -1.60 -12.38
CA LEU A 174 -12.50 -1.69 -13.09
C LEU A 174 -13.60 -2.32 -12.21
N LEU A 175 -13.26 -3.36 -11.43
CA LEU A 175 -14.19 -3.97 -10.49
C LEU A 175 -14.68 -2.97 -9.44
N ALA A 176 -13.79 -2.17 -8.85
CA ALA A 176 -14.16 -1.12 -7.90
C ALA A 176 -15.03 -0.04 -8.54
N GLU A 177 -14.68 0.43 -9.75
CA GLU A 177 -15.46 1.40 -10.52
C GLU A 177 -16.87 0.89 -10.82
N ARG A 178 -17.02 -0.38 -11.22
CA ARG A 178 -18.35 -1.01 -11.44
C ARG A 178 -19.19 -1.09 -10.17
N CYS A 179 -18.54 -1.20 -9.00
CA CYS A 179 -19.20 -1.12 -7.70
C CYS A 179 -19.46 0.32 -7.23
N HIS A 180 -19.15 1.33 -8.04
CA HIS A 180 -19.25 2.77 -7.71
C HIS A 180 -18.35 3.17 -6.52
N LEU A 181 -17.20 2.53 -6.38
CA LEU A 181 -16.23 2.79 -5.34
C LEU A 181 -15.00 3.53 -5.91
N GLU A 182 -14.65 4.65 -5.31
CA GLU A 182 -13.41 5.36 -5.59
C GLU A 182 -12.27 4.75 -4.77
N ILE A 183 -11.15 4.41 -5.42
CA ILE A 183 -9.96 3.89 -4.73
C ILE A 183 -9.14 5.07 -4.22
N SER A 184 -9.15 5.28 -2.90
CA SER A 184 -8.35 6.32 -2.26
C SER A 184 -6.87 5.94 -2.16
N ALA A 185 -6.57 4.66 -1.94
CA ALA A 185 -5.23 4.10 -2.04
C ALA A 185 -5.26 2.59 -2.29
N LEU A 186 -4.21 2.09 -2.95
CA LEU A 186 -3.91 0.66 -3.06
C LEU A 186 -2.91 0.28 -1.97
N VAL A 187 -3.15 -0.85 -1.32
CA VAL A 187 -2.29 -1.38 -0.27
C VAL A 187 -1.88 -2.80 -0.65
N VAL A 188 -0.59 -3.08 -0.64
CA VAL A 188 -0.12 -4.46 -0.86
C VAL A 188 -0.50 -5.30 0.35
N ALA A 189 -1.19 -6.44 0.12
CA ALA A 189 -1.73 -7.27 1.20
C ALA A 189 -0.70 -7.65 2.27
N PRO A 190 0.51 -8.14 1.95
CA PRO A 190 1.50 -8.48 2.98
C PRO A 190 2.01 -7.27 3.79
N TYR A 191 1.96 -6.06 3.24
CA TYR A 191 2.23 -4.85 4.04
C TYR A 191 1.14 -4.59 5.07
N ALA A 192 -0.14 -4.68 4.66
CA ALA A 192 -1.25 -4.51 5.58
C ALA A 192 -1.26 -5.58 6.68
N SER A 193 -0.98 -6.83 6.33
CA SER A 193 -0.85 -7.94 7.28
C SER A 193 0.28 -7.69 8.27
N GLY A 194 1.44 -7.22 7.81
CA GLY A 194 2.57 -6.87 8.67
C GLY A 194 2.24 -5.76 9.66
N MET A 195 1.65 -4.66 9.16
CA MET A 195 1.26 -3.53 10.01
C MET A 195 0.20 -3.86 11.06
N SER A 196 -0.56 -4.96 10.89
CA SER A 196 -1.59 -5.40 11.84
C SER A 196 -1.13 -6.48 12.82
N THR A 197 -0.05 -7.19 12.52
CA THR A 197 0.38 -8.37 13.28
C THR A 197 1.76 -8.25 13.92
N LEU A 198 2.65 -7.44 13.33
CA LEU A 198 4.01 -7.26 13.83
C LEU A 198 4.08 -6.10 14.82
N VAL A 199 5.00 -6.21 15.78
CA VAL A 199 5.34 -5.13 16.70
C VAL A 199 6.57 -4.35 16.20
N GLU A 200 6.77 -3.12 16.69
CA GLU A 200 7.86 -2.25 16.24
C GLU A 200 9.24 -2.90 16.36
N ASP A 201 9.50 -3.60 17.47
CA ASP A 201 10.78 -4.28 17.70
C ASP A 201 11.07 -5.37 16.65
N GLU A 202 10.03 -6.12 16.21
CA GLU A 202 10.18 -7.11 15.15
C GLU A 202 10.48 -6.45 13.81
N ILE A 203 9.80 -5.35 13.50
CA ILE A 203 10.00 -4.58 12.26
C ILE A 203 11.39 -3.94 12.23
N ASP A 204 11.89 -3.47 13.37
CA ASP A 204 13.22 -2.85 13.47
C ASP A 204 14.35 -3.90 13.39
N LEU A 205 14.23 -5.01 14.13
CA LEU A 205 15.26 -6.04 14.20
C LEU A 205 15.34 -6.94 12.97
N GLY A 206 14.23 -7.05 12.24
CA GLY A 206 14.11 -7.87 11.03
C GLY A 206 13.24 -9.08 11.23
N VAL A 207 12.17 -9.14 10.44
CA VAL A 207 11.19 -10.24 10.43
C VAL A 207 10.74 -10.56 9.02
N THR A 208 10.48 -11.83 8.77
CA THR A 208 9.84 -12.28 7.53
C THR A 208 8.40 -12.66 7.84
N LEU A 209 7.46 -11.97 7.22
CA LEU A 209 6.04 -12.27 7.25
C LEU A 209 5.68 -13.19 6.08
N ILE A 210 4.95 -14.25 6.37
CA ILE A 210 4.37 -15.14 5.35
C ILE A 210 2.85 -15.06 5.49
N ASP A 211 2.20 -14.48 4.49
CA ASP A 211 0.73 -14.37 4.40
C ASP A 211 0.19 -15.54 3.57
N LEU A 212 -0.46 -16.49 4.25
CA LEU A 212 -1.01 -17.70 3.64
C LEU A 212 -2.48 -17.47 3.27
N GLY A 213 -2.71 -17.00 2.05
CA GLY A 213 -4.04 -16.79 1.49
C GLY A 213 -4.70 -18.05 0.94
N GLY A 214 -5.95 -17.94 0.52
CA GLY A 214 -6.70 -19.04 -0.10
C GLY A 214 -6.30 -19.37 -1.54
N GLY A 215 -5.54 -18.52 -2.22
CA GLY A 215 -5.13 -18.71 -3.61
C GLY A 215 -3.76 -18.14 -3.95
N SER A 216 -3.10 -17.49 -2.99
CA SER A 216 -1.74 -16.97 -3.09
C SER A 216 -1.05 -17.12 -1.74
N THR A 217 0.27 -17.12 -1.77
CA THR A 217 1.13 -16.97 -0.59
C THR A 217 2.04 -15.80 -0.86
N ASP A 218 1.99 -14.78 -0.01
CA ASP A 218 2.79 -13.59 -0.13
C ASP A 218 3.86 -13.57 0.95
N VAL A 219 5.05 -13.09 0.61
CA VAL A 219 6.18 -12.97 1.53
C VAL A 219 6.64 -11.53 1.56
N ALA A 220 6.75 -10.96 2.76
CA ALA A 220 7.32 -9.65 2.98
C ALA A 220 8.42 -9.71 4.04
N VAL A 221 9.48 -8.95 3.82
CA VAL A 221 10.58 -8.80 4.76
C VAL A 221 10.53 -7.37 5.31
N PHE A 222 10.51 -7.27 6.63
CA PHE A 222 10.58 -6.00 7.34
C PHE A 222 11.95 -5.91 8.02
N TYR A 223 12.58 -4.75 7.95
CA TYR A 223 13.87 -4.48 8.56
C TYR A 223 14.09 -2.97 8.72
N ASP A 224 14.71 -2.54 9.82
CA ASP A 224 15.01 -1.13 10.11
C ASP A 224 13.79 -0.20 9.99
N GLY A 225 12.63 -0.66 10.46
CA GLY A 225 11.37 0.11 10.45
C GLY A 225 10.61 0.09 9.13
N HIS A 226 11.05 -0.66 8.13
CA HIS A 226 10.49 -0.65 6.78
C HIS A 226 10.23 -2.06 6.22
N MET A 227 9.24 -2.17 5.28
CA MET A 227 9.08 -3.35 4.44
C MET A 227 10.04 -3.27 3.26
#